data_0db24af101bed4ca2fcff43d8e00e90c
#
_entry.id   0db24af101bed4ca2fcff43d8e00e90c
#
_cell.length_a   1.000
_cell.length_b   1.000
_cell.length_c   1.000
_cell.angle_alpha   90.00
_cell.angle_beta   90.00
_cell.angle_gamma   90.00
#
_symmetry.space_group_name_H-M   'P 1'
#
loop_
_entity.id
_entity.type
_entity.pdbx_description
1 polymer ?
#
loop_
_entity_poly.entity_id
_entity_poly.type
_entity_poly.pdbx_seq_one_letter_code
_entity_poly.pdbx_strand_id
1 'polypeptide(L)'
;GYIMDLNGYGFNGIGSLEEYFAYDIDEYYESIQMGLPALYYSGRDNPPHPEIWINYFLRMVKLYSGKVCDLQLASEEEDIAGSMSFLKGKEKELLHFLIKNYKREFTPIEVSRELSVTNKTIINRLAVLVKNGFVVPILVNERIRSYQLSEFTRVHEDEIIKAILHGSE
;
A
#
# COMPACT_ATOMS: atom_id res chain seq x y z
N GLY A 1 17.65 10.94 9.03
CA GLY A 1 16.22 11.23 9.17
C GLY A 1 15.87 12.64 8.75
N TYR A 2 16.13 13.67 9.59
CA TYR A 2 15.57 15.01 9.44
C TYR A 2 15.73 15.67 8.04
N ILE A 3 16.89 15.56 7.39
CA ILE A 3 17.10 16.13 6.05
C ILE A 3 16.26 15.40 4.99
N MET A 4 16.09 14.09 5.12
CA MET A 4 15.25 13.28 4.23
C MET A 4 13.78 13.69 4.39
N ASP A 5 13.33 13.85 5.64
CA ASP A 5 11.95 14.26 5.97
C ASP A 5 11.63 15.66 5.41
N LEU A 6 12.55 16.62 5.54
CA LEU A 6 12.40 17.97 4.99
C LEU A 6 12.24 18.00 3.45
N ASN A 7 12.79 17.02 2.75
CA ASN A 7 12.75 16.94 1.29
C ASN A 7 11.69 15.95 0.78
N GLY A 8 10.81 15.46 1.65
CA GLY A 8 9.73 14.55 1.26
C GLY A 8 10.18 13.08 1.05
N TYR A 9 11.40 12.73 1.47
CA TYR A 9 11.94 11.37 1.40
C TYR A 9 11.95 10.67 2.76
N GLY A 10 11.25 11.23 3.73
CA GLY A 10 11.12 10.63 5.07
C GLY A 10 10.20 9.41 5.05
N PHE A 11 10.50 8.45 5.93
CA PHE A 11 9.73 7.21 6.06
C PHE A 11 8.77 7.26 7.26
N ASN A 12 8.37 8.46 7.70
CA ASN A 12 7.43 8.67 8.81
C ASN A 12 7.80 7.92 10.12
N GLY A 13 9.11 7.76 10.37
CA GLY A 13 9.60 7.06 11.56
C GLY A 13 9.55 5.53 11.48
N ILE A 14 9.28 4.96 10.32
CA ILE A 14 9.30 3.51 10.12
C ILE A 14 10.75 3.03 10.03
N GLY A 15 11.34 2.64 11.17
CA GLY A 15 12.67 2.07 11.26
C GLY A 15 13.82 3.06 11.16
N SER A 16 15.05 2.56 11.09
CA SER A 16 16.29 3.35 11.04
C SER A 16 17.27 2.74 10.03
N LEU A 17 17.99 3.59 9.31
CA LEU A 17 19.12 3.17 8.45
C LEU A 17 20.29 2.58 9.28
N GLU A 18 20.35 2.89 10.57
CA GLU A 18 21.40 2.39 11.47
C GLU A 18 21.39 0.86 11.58
N GLU A 19 20.20 0.24 11.50
CA GLU A 19 20.09 -1.22 11.45
C GLU A 19 20.87 -1.80 10.27
N TYR A 20 20.82 -1.16 9.11
CA TYR A 20 21.52 -1.62 7.90
C TYR A 20 23.02 -1.40 7.96
N PHE A 21 23.48 -0.34 8.63
CA PHE A 21 24.91 -0.12 8.87
C PHE A 21 25.50 -1.18 9.81
N ALA A 22 24.68 -1.74 10.69
CA ALA A 22 25.10 -2.77 11.63
C ALA A 22 25.21 -4.17 11.02
N TYR A 23 24.64 -4.43 9.84
CA TYR A 23 24.74 -5.74 9.17
C TYR A 23 26.16 -6.10 8.75
N ASP A 24 26.93 -5.11 8.28
CA ASP A 24 28.33 -5.24 7.95
C ASP A 24 29.08 -4.00 8.44
N ILE A 25 29.52 -4.09 9.68
CA ILE A 25 30.17 -2.96 10.37
C ILE A 25 31.54 -2.67 9.76
N ASP A 26 32.21 -3.67 9.21
CA ASP A 26 33.51 -3.51 8.58
C ASP A 26 33.38 -2.74 7.27
N GLU A 27 32.42 -3.11 6.42
CA GLU A 27 32.11 -2.37 5.20
C GLU A 27 31.67 -0.93 5.49
N TYR A 28 30.89 -0.72 6.56
CA TYR A 28 30.53 0.62 7.02
C TYR A 28 31.77 1.45 7.32
N TYR A 29 32.72 0.95 8.12
CA TYR A 29 33.94 1.66 8.44
C TYR A 29 34.84 1.87 7.21
N GLU A 30 34.99 0.91 6.33
CA GLU A 30 35.70 1.06 5.07
C GLU A 30 35.11 2.16 4.21
N SER A 31 33.79 2.25 4.14
CA SER A 31 33.08 3.28 3.35
C SER A 31 33.31 4.69 3.92
N ILE A 32 33.33 4.84 5.25
CA ILE A 32 33.63 6.12 5.90
C ILE A 32 35.09 6.56 5.70
N GLN A 33 36.01 5.61 5.62
CA GLN A 33 37.41 5.91 5.36
C GLN A 33 37.66 6.47 3.95
N MET A 34 36.69 6.30 3.03
CA MET A 34 36.75 6.88 1.69
C MET A 34 38.06 6.59 0.95
N GLY A 35 38.59 5.36 1.12
CA GLY A 35 39.87 4.93 0.52
C GLY A 35 41.12 5.44 1.23
N LEU A 36 40.97 6.12 2.36
CA LEU A 36 42.10 6.62 3.15
C LEU A 36 42.71 5.51 4.03
N PRO A 37 44.02 5.57 4.34
CA PRO A 37 44.65 4.66 5.31
C PRO A 37 44.06 4.84 6.71
N ALA A 38 43.88 3.73 7.44
CA ALA A 38 43.28 3.75 8.79
C ALA A 38 44.12 4.51 9.84
N LEU A 39 45.44 4.53 9.69
CA LEU A 39 46.40 5.03 10.72
C LEU A 39 47.07 6.35 10.32
N TYR A 40 47.07 6.71 9.07
CA TYR A 40 47.78 7.92 8.59
C TYR A 40 47.01 8.60 7.46
N TYR A 41 46.77 9.89 7.63
CA TYR A 41 46.09 10.72 6.63
C TYR A 41 46.95 11.92 6.21
N SER A 42 47.35 11.94 4.93
CA SER A 42 47.95 13.12 4.30
C SER A 42 46.96 13.67 3.27
N GLY A 43 46.09 14.58 3.68
CA GLY A 43 45.00 15.12 2.86
C GLY A 43 45.46 15.83 1.58
N ARG A 44 46.72 16.21 1.49
CA ARG A 44 47.29 16.84 0.29
C ARG A 44 47.71 15.83 -0.77
N ASP A 45 48.33 14.73 -0.34
CA ASP A 45 48.93 13.74 -1.23
C ASP A 45 47.97 12.56 -1.53
N ASN A 46 46.97 12.37 -0.68
CA ASN A 46 45.97 11.31 -0.80
C ASN A 46 44.57 11.88 -0.45
N PRO A 47 43.89 12.52 -1.40
CA PRO A 47 42.55 13.08 -1.16
C PRO A 47 41.52 11.95 -0.93
N PRO A 48 40.50 12.19 -0.09
CA PRO A 48 39.43 11.22 0.11
C PRO A 48 38.60 11.00 -1.15
N HIS A 49 38.07 9.80 -1.33
CA HIS A 49 37.14 9.39 -2.39
C HIS A 49 35.71 9.36 -1.89
N PRO A 50 34.98 10.49 -1.85
CA PRO A 50 33.64 10.57 -1.26
C PRO A 50 32.60 9.71 -1.98
N GLU A 51 32.86 9.35 -3.24
CA GLU A 51 32.00 8.44 -4.03
C GLU A 51 31.87 7.05 -3.38
N ILE A 52 32.87 6.59 -2.62
CA ILE A 52 32.83 5.31 -1.90
C ILE A 52 31.71 5.36 -0.83
N TRP A 53 31.71 6.40 0.00
CA TRP A 53 30.67 6.62 1.00
C TRP A 53 29.29 6.86 0.37
N ILE A 54 29.21 7.68 -0.67
CA ILE A 54 27.95 7.99 -1.35
C ILE A 54 27.31 6.72 -1.91
N ASN A 55 28.09 5.89 -2.61
CA ASN A 55 27.59 4.63 -3.17
C ASN A 55 27.12 3.66 -2.09
N TYR A 56 27.88 3.51 -1.01
CA TYR A 56 27.48 2.72 0.14
C TYR A 56 26.15 3.21 0.74
N PHE A 57 26.05 4.51 1.03
CA PHE A 57 24.87 5.13 1.60
C PHE A 57 23.63 4.94 0.70
N LEU A 58 23.75 5.19 -0.60
CA LEU A 58 22.65 5.00 -1.55
C LEU A 58 22.18 3.54 -1.63
N ARG A 59 23.11 2.59 -1.52
CA ARG A 59 22.78 1.16 -1.45
C ARG A 59 21.97 0.84 -0.18
N MET A 60 22.36 1.37 0.98
CA MET A 60 21.62 1.19 2.22
C MET A 60 20.22 1.81 2.16
N VAL A 61 20.08 3.01 1.60
CA VAL A 61 18.77 3.65 1.35
C VAL A 61 17.89 2.79 0.44
N LYS A 62 18.46 2.21 -0.61
CA LYS A 62 17.72 1.32 -1.53
C LYS A 62 17.22 0.05 -0.83
N LEU A 63 18.05 -0.60 -0.04
CA LEU A 63 17.67 -1.79 0.74
C LEU A 63 16.57 -1.47 1.74
N TYR A 64 16.70 -0.37 2.45
CA TYR A 64 15.71 0.09 3.41
C TYR A 64 14.36 0.42 2.75
N SER A 65 14.38 1.16 1.63
CA SER A 65 13.16 1.49 0.89
C SER A 65 12.44 0.25 0.40
N GLY A 66 13.18 -0.75 -0.09
CA GLY A 66 12.61 -2.04 -0.50
C GLY A 66 11.89 -2.72 0.65
N LYS A 67 12.51 -2.83 1.83
CA LYS A 67 11.89 -3.44 3.02
C LYS A 67 10.64 -2.69 3.47
N VAL A 68 10.66 -1.35 3.47
CA VAL A 68 9.49 -0.54 3.83
C VAL A 68 8.34 -0.78 2.85
N CYS A 69 8.63 -0.83 1.55
CA CYS A 69 7.64 -1.13 0.52
C CYS A 69 7.03 -2.53 0.71
N ASP A 70 7.86 -3.56 0.96
CA ASP A 70 7.39 -4.93 1.19
C ASP A 70 6.50 -5.02 2.44
N LEU A 71 6.86 -4.33 3.53
CA LEU A 71 6.05 -4.28 4.75
C LEU A 71 4.71 -3.57 4.53
N GLN A 72 4.71 -2.51 3.74
CA GLN A 72 3.48 -1.79 3.40
C GLN A 72 2.55 -2.66 2.57
N LEU A 73 3.05 -3.33 1.53
CA LEU A 73 2.28 -4.27 0.71
C LEU A 73 1.70 -5.41 1.55
N ALA A 74 2.49 -5.99 2.46
CA ALA A 74 2.02 -7.06 3.34
C ALA A 74 0.90 -6.57 4.28
N SER A 75 0.98 -5.35 4.82
CA SER A 75 -0.07 -4.79 5.67
C SER A 75 -1.36 -4.52 4.90
N GLU A 76 -1.26 -4.05 3.66
CA GLU A 76 -2.41 -3.83 2.78
C GLU A 76 -3.11 -5.15 2.42
N GLU A 77 -2.35 -6.22 2.16
CA GLU A 77 -2.91 -7.55 1.91
C GLU A 77 -3.63 -8.11 3.14
N GLU A 78 -3.09 -7.93 4.35
CA GLU A 78 -3.74 -8.32 5.60
C GLU A 78 -5.04 -7.55 5.84
N ASP A 79 -5.06 -6.24 5.60
CA ASP A 79 -6.23 -5.38 5.72
C ASP A 79 -7.35 -5.78 4.75
N ILE A 80 -6.98 -6.09 3.49
CA ILE A 80 -7.92 -6.59 2.48
C ILE A 80 -8.48 -7.95 2.90
N ALA A 81 -7.63 -8.89 3.30
CA ALA A 81 -8.05 -10.22 3.73
C ALA A 81 -8.95 -10.15 4.98
N GLY A 82 -8.62 -9.29 5.95
CA GLY A 82 -9.43 -9.01 7.13
C GLY A 82 -10.81 -8.49 6.75
N SER A 83 -10.89 -7.46 5.91
CA SER A 83 -12.15 -6.86 5.43
C SER A 83 -12.99 -7.85 4.63
N MET A 84 -12.34 -8.69 3.82
CA MET A 84 -13.01 -9.71 3.02
C MET A 84 -13.58 -10.87 3.84
N SER A 85 -13.03 -11.15 5.04
CA SER A 85 -13.50 -12.22 5.93
C SER A 85 -14.92 -11.98 6.44
N PHE A 86 -15.35 -10.73 6.53
CA PHE A 86 -16.70 -10.34 6.96
C PHE A 86 -17.76 -10.45 5.87
N LEU A 87 -17.36 -10.65 4.62
CA LEU A 87 -18.27 -10.79 3.48
C LEU A 87 -18.62 -12.27 3.21
N LYS A 88 -19.92 -12.53 3.07
CA LYS A 88 -20.41 -13.85 2.62
C LYS A 88 -20.24 -13.99 1.10
N GLY A 89 -20.39 -15.20 0.58
CA GLY A 89 -20.19 -15.46 -0.86
C GLY A 89 -21.02 -14.55 -1.78
N LYS A 90 -22.27 -14.29 -1.41
CA LYS A 90 -23.17 -13.42 -2.23
C LYS A 90 -22.82 -11.94 -2.18
N GLU A 91 -22.22 -11.46 -1.12
CA GLU A 91 -21.68 -10.09 -1.04
C GLU A 91 -20.36 -9.99 -1.83
N LYS A 92 -19.52 -11.03 -1.79
CA LYS A 92 -18.30 -11.13 -2.60
C LYS A 92 -18.61 -11.15 -4.10
N GLU A 93 -19.59 -11.94 -4.51
CA GLU A 93 -20.09 -11.97 -5.91
C GLU A 93 -20.59 -10.59 -6.36
N LEU A 94 -21.37 -9.91 -5.51
CA LEU A 94 -21.85 -8.56 -5.79
C LEU A 94 -20.68 -7.57 -5.91
N LEU A 95 -19.72 -7.61 -4.99
CA LEU A 95 -18.54 -6.73 -5.02
C LEU A 95 -17.73 -6.94 -6.31
N HIS A 96 -17.45 -8.19 -6.66
CA HIS A 96 -16.77 -8.53 -7.92
C HIS A 96 -17.52 -8.02 -9.15
N PHE A 97 -18.83 -8.18 -9.18
CA PHE A 97 -19.68 -7.65 -10.24
C PHE A 97 -19.61 -6.13 -10.34
N LEU A 98 -19.66 -5.42 -9.20
CA LEU A 98 -19.56 -3.95 -9.15
C LEU A 98 -18.22 -3.44 -9.65
N ILE A 99 -17.11 -4.04 -9.21
CA ILE A 99 -15.76 -3.68 -9.66
C ILE A 99 -15.63 -3.82 -11.19
N LYS A 100 -16.17 -4.90 -11.75
CA LYS A 100 -16.08 -5.17 -13.19
C LYS A 100 -16.92 -4.24 -14.05
N ASN A 101 -18.11 -3.85 -13.60
CA ASN A 101 -19.11 -3.20 -14.43
C ASN A 101 -19.31 -1.72 -14.13
N TYR A 102 -18.98 -1.24 -12.93
CA TYR A 102 -19.30 0.10 -12.50
C TYR A 102 -18.07 0.89 -12.01
N LYS A 103 -17.49 1.64 -12.92
CA LYS A 103 -16.37 2.58 -12.58
C LYS A 103 -16.85 3.96 -12.09
N ARG A 104 -18.15 4.20 -12.11
CA ARG A 104 -18.80 5.45 -11.68
C ARG A 104 -19.92 5.15 -10.70
N GLU A 105 -20.82 6.12 -10.55
CA GLU A 105 -22.04 5.95 -9.75
C GLU A 105 -22.98 4.90 -10.34
N PHE A 106 -23.66 4.18 -9.47
CA PHE A 106 -24.71 3.20 -9.84
C PHE A 106 -25.87 3.26 -8.84
N THR A 107 -27.03 2.79 -9.27
CA THR A 107 -28.21 2.69 -8.43
C THR A 107 -28.57 1.22 -8.14
N PRO A 108 -29.17 0.91 -6.97
CA PRO A 108 -29.63 -0.45 -6.67
C PRO A 108 -30.57 -1.03 -7.71
N ILE A 109 -31.36 -0.17 -8.40
CA ILE A 109 -32.30 -0.60 -9.43
C ILE A 109 -31.56 -1.10 -10.68
N GLU A 110 -30.51 -0.40 -11.12
CA GLU A 110 -29.68 -0.81 -12.25
C GLU A 110 -29.06 -2.17 -11.97
N VAL A 111 -28.38 -2.30 -10.83
CA VAL A 111 -27.74 -3.57 -10.40
C VAL A 111 -28.74 -4.70 -10.27
N SER A 112 -29.97 -4.43 -9.76
CA SER A 112 -31.01 -5.43 -9.60
C SER A 112 -31.50 -5.99 -10.94
N ARG A 113 -31.57 -5.14 -11.97
CA ARG A 113 -31.96 -5.54 -13.33
C ARG A 113 -30.91 -6.43 -13.98
N GLU A 114 -29.64 -6.04 -13.87
CA GLU A 114 -28.53 -6.78 -14.47
C GLU A 114 -28.33 -8.16 -13.82
N LEU A 115 -28.44 -8.23 -12.49
CA LEU A 115 -28.29 -9.49 -11.75
C LEU A 115 -29.57 -10.32 -11.64
N SER A 116 -30.70 -9.84 -12.16
CA SER A 116 -32.02 -10.49 -12.02
C SER A 116 -32.38 -10.81 -10.55
N VAL A 117 -32.03 -9.93 -9.63
CA VAL A 117 -32.26 -10.06 -8.19
C VAL A 117 -33.15 -8.92 -7.73
N THR A 118 -33.95 -9.13 -6.68
CA THR A 118 -34.85 -8.07 -6.17
C THR A 118 -34.07 -6.87 -5.65
N ASN A 119 -34.61 -5.67 -5.87
CA ASN A 119 -34.01 -4.41 -5.41
C ASN A 119 -33.74 -4.43 -3.88
N LYS A 120 -34.67 -4.98 -3.09
CA LYS A 120 -34.52 -5.11 -1.64
C LYS A 120 -33.29 -5.95 -1.26
N THR A 121 -33.03 -7.03 -1.99
CA THR A 121 -31.86 -7.89 -1.78
C THR A 121 -30.57 -7.14 -2.10
N ILE A 122 -30.54 -6.36 -3.18
CA ILE A 122 -29.36 -5.54 -3.54
C ILE A 122 -29.10 -4.49 -2.49
N ILE A 123 -30.13 -3.76 -2.02
CA ILE A 123 -29.97 -2.75 -0.96
C ILE A 123 -29.39 -3.37 0.31
N ASN A 124 -29.87 -4.55 0.73
CA ASN A 124 -29.35 -5.23 1.92
C ASN A 124 -27.87 -5.63 1.76
N ARG A 125 -27.47 -6.15 0.59
CA ARG A 125 -26.06 -6.50 0.31
C ARG A 125 -25.18 -5.24 0.22
N LEU A 126 -25.66 -4.17 -0.42
CA LEU A 126 -24.96 -2.90 -0.48
C LEU A 126 -24.75 -2.31 0.92
N ALA A 127 -25.71 -2.43 1.84
CA ALA A 127 -25.53 -2.00 3.22
C ALA A 127 -24.37 -2.74 3.92
N VAL A 128 -24.16 -4.02 3.64
CA VAL A 128 -23.01 -4.78 4.14
C VAL A 128 -21.72 -4.26 3.52
N LEU A 129 -21.68 -4.00 2.22
CA LEU A 129 -20.50 -3.47 1.53
C LEU A 129 -20.15 -2.05 2.00
N VAL A 130 -21.16 -1.21 2.28
CA VAL A 130 -20.97 0.13 2.87
C VAL A 130 -20.39 0.03 4.27
N LYS A 131 -20.93 -0.86 5.10
CA LYS A 131 -20.46 -1.08 6.48
C LYS A 131 -18.98 -1.52 6.52
N ASN A 132 -18.54 -2.29 5.54
CA ASN A 132 -17.16 -2.77 5.43
C ASN A 132 -16.27 -1.88 4.55
N GLY A 133 -16.73 -0.70 4.15
CA GLY A 133 -15.91 0.31 3.48
C GLY A 133 -15.64 0.08 1.98
N PHE A 134 -16.25 -0.91 1.34
CA PHE A 134 -16.06 -1.18 -0.10
C PHE A 134 -16.86 -0.27 -1.01
N VAL A 135 -17.99 0.22 -0.53
CA VAL A 135 -18.92 1.06 -1.28
C VAL A 135 -19.31 2.29 -0.45
N VAL A 136 -19.46 3.43 -1.08
CA VAL A 136 -19.86 4.69 -0.43
C VAL A 136 -21.22 5.14 -0.99
N PRO A 137 -22.20 5.47 -0.13
CA PRO A 137 -23.46 6.04 -0.57
C PRO A 137 -23.30 7.52 -0.94
N ILE A 138 -23.95 7.94 -2.02
CA ILE A 138 -24.03 9.33 -2.44
C ILE A 138 -25.39 9.89 -1.98
N LEU A 139 -25.32 10.91 -1.13
CA LEU A 139 -26.49 11.54 -0.53
C LEU A 139 -26.88 12.80 -1.30
N VAL A 140 -28.18 12.94 -1.57
CA VAL A 140 -28.79 14.18 -2.06
C VAL A 140 -29.99 14.52 -1.17
N ASN A 141 -29.98 15.68 -0.55
CA ASN A 141 -31.02 16.10 0.43
C ASN A 141 -31.25 15.03 1.52
N GLU A 142 -30.16 14.56 2.14
CA GLU A 142 -30.14 13.53 3.22
C GLU A 142 -30.67 12.15 2.81
N ARG A 143 -30.94 11.93 1.53
CA ARG A 143 -31.39 10.63 1.01
C ARG A 143 -30.31 10.01 0.11
N ILE A 144 -30.12 8.71 0.24
CA ILE A 144 -29.23 7.98 -0.66
C ILE A 144 -29.84 8.00 -2.06
N ARG A 145 -29.11 8.60 -3.01
CA ARG A 145 -29.49 8.66 -4.42
C ARG A 145 -28.84 7.54 -5.22
N SER A 146 -27.56 7.36 -5.02
CA SER A 146 -26.71 6.40 -5.74
C SER A 146 -25.60 5.90 -4.83
N TYR A 147 -24.80 4.98 -5.34
CA TYR A 147 -23.63 4.43 -4.70
C TYR A 147 -22.44 4.52 -5.65
N GLN A 148 -21.23 4.49 -5.10
CA GLN A 148 -19.99 4.36 -5.84
C GLN A 148 -19.02 3.44 -5.10
N LEU A 149 -18.07 2.85 -5.81
CA LEU A 149 -16.96 2.14 -5.18
C LEU A 149 -16.14 3.12 -4.34
N SER A 150 -15.71 2.72 -3.16
CA SER A 150 -14.83 3.53 -2.32
C SER A 150 -13.48 3.76 -3.00
N GLU A 151 -12.72 4.75 -2.54
CA GLU A 151 -11.36 4.97 -3.01
C GLU A 151 -10.47 3.76 -2.73
N PHE A 152 -10.59 3.18 -1.53
CA PHE A 152 -9.94 1.92 -1.16
C PHE A 152 -10.20 0.81 -2.18
N THR A 153 -11.46 0.57 -2.52
CA THR A 153 -11.82 -0.48 -3.49
C THR A 153 -11.27 -0.20 -4.89
N ARG A 154 -11.23 1.06 -5.31
CA ARG A 154 -10.71 1.45 -6.63
C ARG A 154 -9.20 1.33 -6.75
N VAL A 155 -8.48 1.61 -5.65
CA VAL A 155 -7.02 1.49 -5.62
C VAL A 155 -6.59 0.03 -5.60
N HIS A 156 -7.33 -0.83 -4.89
CA HIS A 156 -7.01 -2.25 -4.67
C HIS A 156 -7.91 -3.22 -5.47
N GLU A 157 -8.39 -2.80 -6.66
CA GLU A 157 -9.30 -3.62 -7.48
C GLU A 157 -8.75 -5.04 -7.73
N ASP A 158 -7.49 -5.14 -8.14
CA ASP A 158 -6.85 -6.40 -8.52
C ASP A 158 -6.64 -7.34 -7.32
N GLU A 159 -6.23 -6.81 -6.18
CA GLU A 159 -6.02 -7.55 -4.94
C GLU A 159 -7.34 -8.08 -4.39
N ILE A 160 -8.39 -7.25 -4.39
CA ILE A 160 -9.73 -7.63 -3.96
C ILE A 160 -10.30 -8.74 -4.86
N ILE A 161 -10.13 -8.62 -6.18
CA ILE A 161 -10.56 -9.66 -7.13
C ILE A 161 -9.83 -10.97 -6.87
N LYS A 162 -8.52 -10.95 -6.67
CA LYS A 162 -7.73 -12.14 -6.32
C LYS A 162 -8.23 -12.77 -5.01
N ALA A 163 -8.46 -11.97 -3.97
CA ALA A 163 -8.98 -12.46 -2.69
C ALA A 163 -10.38 -13.09 -2.80
N ILE A 164 -11.25 -12.57 -3.69
CA ILE A 164 -12.56 -13.17 -3.97
C ILE A 164 -12.42 -14.54 -4.63
N LEU A 165 -11.52 -14.64 -5.63
CA LEU A 165 -11.35 -15.87 -6.42
C LEU A 165 -10.67 -16.98 -5.60
N HIS A 166 -9.68 -16.67 -4.79
CA HIS A 166 -8.96 -17.65 -3.94
C HIS A 166 -9.72 -18.04 -2.67
N GLY A 167 -10.65 -17.22 -2.20
CA GLY A 167 -11.49 -17.53 -1.03
C GLY A 167 -12.74 -18.36 -1.35
N SER A 168 -12.85 -18.93 -2.56
CA SER A 168 -13.98 -19.76 -3.00
C SER A 168 -13.68 -21.26 -2.96
N GLU A 169 -12.52 -21.67 -2.41
CA GLU A 169 -12.19 -23.05 -2.04
C GLU A 169 -12.46 -23.23 -0.54
#